data_892368617828a97e24833d0e2332a7de
#
_entry.id   892368617828a97e24833d0e2332a7de
#
_cell.length_a   1.000
_cell.length_b   1.000
_cell.length_c   1.000
_cell.angle_alpha   90.00
_cell.angle_beta   90.00
_cell.angle_gamma   90.00
#
_symmetry.space_group_name_H-M   'P 1'
#
loop_
_entity.id
_entity.type
_entity.pdbx_description
1 polymer ?
#
loop_
_entity_poly.entity_id
_entity_poly.type
_entity_poly.pdbx_seq_one_letter_code
_entity_poly.pdbx_strand_id
1 'polypeptide(L)'
;MKLKRILLSALFVLGVTSYGNVANAKCGDITIANMNWASANFMAEVDKIILEEGYGCNVELVPGATMPTFTSMQEKGEPDIAPEFWANAAKVELEAAVAEGKLHSINKAPITGLGEGWWVLPATLEKHPELTTADAILERPDLFPHPEDPSKGGFHICPPGWNCELSNRNHFRAWGMEAKGWAIVETGSAAGLDGSIAKAAERGENWFGYYWSPTAIIGKYNMQAVDMGEYAGKDNWDNCLSKPEQECANPLKSSWVKSEVYSVATDNYKKTAGKEGMSYLEKRTYPGPVMNGMLVWMGENQAEGADAAIEF
;
A
#
# COMPACT_ATOMS: atom_id res chain seq x y z
N MET A 1 29.77 -80.22 -42.73
CA MET A 1 28.60 -79.48 -42.26
C MET A 1 29.04 -78.07 -41.88
N LYS A 2 28.66 -77.08 -42.73
CA LYS A 2 29.12 -75.66 -42.56
C LYS A 2 28.03 -74.89 -41.88
N LEU A 3 28.31 -74.33 -40.64
CA LEU A 3 27.44 -73.46 -39.91
C LEU A 3 27.59 -72.04 -40.47
N LYS A 4 26.51 -71.48 -41.00
CA LYS A 4 26.42 -70.04 -41.40
C LYS A 4 26.11 -69.17 -40.18
N ARG A 5 27.01 -68.27 -39.85
CA ARG A 5 26.78 -67.20 -38.92
C ARG A 5 26.03 -66.06 -39.60
N ILE A 6 24.85 -65.73 -39.08
CA ILE A 6 24.09 -64.57 -39.50
C ILE A 6 24.49 -63.42 -38.53
N LEU A 7 25.10 -62.37 -39.07
CA LEU A 7 25.34 -61.11 -38.33
C LEU A 7 24.07 -60.27 -38.40
N LEU A 8 23.44 -60.03 -37.27
CA LEU A 8 22.41 -59.02 -37.11
C LEU A 8 23.10 -57.70 -36.75
N SER A 9 23.10 -56.73 -37.72
CA SER A 9 23.53 -55.38 -37.45
C SER A 9 22.37 -54.60 -36.82
N ALA A 10 22.46 -54.31 -35.52
CA ALA A 10 21.55 -53.40 -34.85
C ALA A 10 21.98 -51.94 -35.11
N LEU A 11 21.23 -51.23 -35.89
CA LEU A 11 21.34 -49.75 -36.03
C LEU A 11 20.84 -49.11 -34.73
N PHE A 12 21.74 -48.58 -33.95
CA PHE A 12 21.40 -47.69 -32.84
C PHE A 12 21.18 -46.28 -33.42
N VAL A 13 19.90 -45.87 -33.53
CA VAL A 13 19.53 -44.48 -33.79
C VAL A 13 19.69 -43.72 -32.50
N LEU A 14 20.77 -42.96 -32.36
CA LEU A 14 20.95 -41.96 -31.34
C LEU A 14 20.00 -40.81 -31.65
N GLY A 15 18.82 -40.82 -31.00
CA GLY A 15 17.96 -39.67 -30.91
C GLY A 15 18.63 -38.56 -30.05
N VAL A 16 19.23 -37.60 -30.73
CA VAL A 16 19.67 -36.35 -30.06
C VAL A 16 18.44 -35.57 -29.71
N THR A 17 17.93 -35.75 -28.49
CA THR A 17 16.96 -34.80 -27.91
C THR A 17 17.71 -33.51 -27.64
N SER A 18 17.56 -32.55 -28.59
CA SER A 18 17.95 -31.16 -28.34
C SER A 18 17.08 -30.64 -27.20
N TYR A 19 17.58 -30.73 -25.98
CA TYR A 19 17.10 -29.85 -24.93
C TYR A 19 17.45 -28.43 -25.39
N GLY A 20 16.47 -27.74 -25.94
CA GLY A 20 16.57 -26.32 -26.16
C GLY A 20 16.92 -25.67 -24.83
N ASN A 21 18.16 -25.24 -24.68
CA ASN A 21 18.50 -24.24 -23.68
C ASN A 21 17.59 -23.04 -23.96
N VAL A 22 16.51 -22.90 -23.24
CA VAL A 22 15.87 -21.61 -23.09
C VAL A 22 16.98 -20.77 -22.43
N ALA A 23 17.65 -19.98 -23.25
CA ALA A 23 18.53 -18.94 -22.75
C ALA A 23 17.62 -18.04 -21.90
N ASN A 24 17.58 -18.27 -20.58
CA ASN A 24 17.08 -17.28 -19.65
C ASN A 24 17.94 -16.04 -19.88
N ALA A 25 17.42 -15.10 -20.63
CA ALA A 25 17.98 -13.76 -20.64
C ALA A 25 17.95 -13.33 -19.16
N LYS A 26 19.13 -13.28 -18.53
CA LYS A 26 19.21 -12.80 -17.14
C LYS A 26 18.63 -11.38 -17.13
N CYS A 27 17.56 -11.24 -16.41
CA CYS A 27 17.01 -9.96 -16.05
C CYS A 27 18.05 -9.14 -15.31
N GLY A 28 18.58 -8.23 -15.22
CA GLY A 28 19.65 -7.56 -14.44
C GLY A 28 19.29 -7.32 -12.98
N ASP A 29 19.97 -6.35 -12.38
CA ASP A 29 19.72 -5.92 -11.01
C ASP A 29 18.47 -5.03 -10.97
N ILE A 30 17.61 -5.27 -9.98
CA ILE A 30 16.33 -4.55 -9.76
C ILE A 30 16.20 -4.20 -8.29
N THR A 31 15.76 -2.99 -8.02
CA THR A 31 15.41 -2.53 -6.68
C THR A 31 13.90 -2.38 -6.54
N ILE A 32 13.33 -2.89 -5.43
CA ILE A 32 11.90 -2.78 -5.13
C ILE A 32 11.72 -2.02 -3.82
N ALA A 33 10.83 -1.03 -3.82
CA ALA A 33 10.45 -0.33 -2.59
C ALA A 33 9.70 -1.27 -1.65
N ASN A 34 10.31 -1.58 -0.51
CA ASN A 34 9.66 -2.24 0.60
C ASN A 34 9.02 -1.17 1.49
N MET A 35 7.78 -0.82 1.16
CA MET A 35 7.02 0.20 1.89
C MET A 35 6.71 -0.27 3.30
N ASN A 36 6.64 0.64 4.25
CA ASN A 36 6.57 0.36 5.68
C ASN A 36 5.13 0.05 6.20
N TRP A 37 4.32 -0.67 5.43
CA TRP A 37 3.04 -1.25 5.85
C TRP A 37 2.87 -2.67 5.29
N ALA A 38 2.04 -3.48 5.95
CA ALA A 38 2.02 -4.93 5.78
C ALA A 38 1.70 -5.41 4.36
N SER A 39 0.69 -4.84 3.68
CA SER A 39 0.34 -5.28 2.32
C SER A 39 1.45 -5.01 1.31
N ALA A 40 2.08 -3.84 1.39
CA ALA A 40 3.18 -3.51 0.48
C ALA A 40 4.44 -4.32 0.77
N ASN A 41 4.74 -4.60 2.05
CA ASN A 41 5.83 -5.49 2.41
C ASN A 41 5.61 -6.90 1.82
N PHE A 42 4.41 -7.47 2.01
CA PHE A 42 4.02 -8.74 1.40
C PHE A 42 4.16 -8.71 -0.14
N MET A 43 3.62 -7.67 -0.80
CA MET A 43 3.69 -7.55 -2.25
C MET A 43 5.13 -7.42 -2.77
N ALA A 44 6.00 -6.69 -2.07
CA ALA A 44 7.40 -6.53 -2.44
C ALA A 44 8.17 -7.86 -2.35
N GLU A 45 7.90 -8.66 -1.32
CA GLU A 45 8.53 -9.97 -1.14
C GLU A 45 8.04 -10.98 -2.19
N VAL A 46 6.74 -11.00 -2.52
CA VAL A 46 6.24 -11.83 -3.61
C VAL A 46 6.84 -11.41 -4.95
N ASP A 47 6.89 -10.11 -5.24
CA ASP A 47 7.51 -9.60 -6.48
C ASP A 47 8.99 -9.99 -6.56
N LYS A 48 9.73 -9.95 -5.44
CA LYS A 48 11.12 -10.41 -5.36
C LYS A 48 11.23 -11.87 -5.74
N ILE A 49 10.48 -12.76 -5.09
CA ILE A 49 10.53 -14.21 -5.36
C ILE A 49 10.22 -14.49 -6.85
N ILE A 50 9.17 -13.90 -7.38
CA ILE A 50 8.75 -14.14 -8.77
C ILE A 50 9.79 -13.61 -9.77
N LEU A 51 10.35 -12.43 -9.53
CA LEU A 51 11.36 -11.85 -10.42
C LEU A 51 12.70 -12.61 -10.35
N GLU A 52 13.10 -13.09 -9.18
CA GLU A 52 14.32 -13.88 -9.02
C GLU A 52 14.16 -15.28 -9.65
N GLU A 53 13.16 -16.05 -9.21
CA GLU A 53 13.00 -17.44 -9.61
C GLU A 53 12.38 -17.61 -11.00
N GLY A 54 11.47 -16.72 -11.37
CA GLY A 54 10.75 -16.79 -12.64
C GLY A 54 11.45 -16.11 -13.79
N TYR A 55 12.15 -15.00 -13.53
CA TYR A 55 12.76 -14.16 -14.59
C TYR A 55 14.28 -14.08 -14.49
N GLY A 56 14.90 -14.61 -13.43
CA GLY A 56 16.35 -14.62 -13.24
C GLY A 56 16.95 -13.25 -12.96
N CYS A 57 16.15 -12.33 -12.40
CA CYS A 57 16.61 -11.03 -11.90
C CYS A 57 17.46 -11.20 -10.62
N ASN A 58 18.24 -10.19 -10.27
CA ASN A 58 18.82 -10.05 -8.94
C ASN A 58 18.07 -8.91 -8.25
N VAL A 59 17.32 -9.20 -7.17
CA VAL A 59 16.38 -8.24 -6.57
C VAL A 59 16.81 -7.83 -5.19
N GLU A 60 16.94 -6.52 -4.98
CA GLU A 60 17.15 -5.90 -3.68
C GLU A 60 15.87 -5.18 -3.21
N LEU A 61 15.44 -5.43 -1.98
CA LEU A 61 14.39 -4.66 -1.33
C LEU A 61 15.00 -3.48 -0.58
N VAL A 62 14.51 -2.28 -0.88
CA VAL A 62 14.97 -1.05 -0.22
C VAL A 62 13.86 -0.44 0.63
N PRO A 63 14.15 0.04 1.86
CA PRO A 63 13.14 0.67 2.70
C PRO A 63 12.44 1.83 1.99
N GLY A 64 11.11 1.91 2.12
CA GLY A 64 10.30 2.92 1.45
C GLY A 64 9.14 3.44 2.29
N ALA A 65 8.64 4.58 1.86
CA ALA A 65 7.35 5.16 2.22
C ALA A 65 6.85 5.96 1.01
N THR A 66 5.55 6.23 0.90
CA THR A 66 4.95 6.76 -0.34
C THR A 66 5.71 7.95 -0.93
N MET A 67 5.84 9.03 -0.18
CA MET A 67 6.42 10.27 -0.70
C MET A 67 7.94 10.23 -0.89
N PRO A 68 8.74 9.73 0.07
CA PRO A 68 10.19 9.57 -0.13
C PRO A 68 10.54 8.66 -1.31
N THR A 69 9.82 7.53 -1.47
CA THR A 69 10.00 6.62 -2.60
C THR A 69 9.68 7.31 -3.92
N PHE A 70 8.54 7.99 -3.99
CA PHE A 70 8.14 8.72 -5.19
C PHE A 70 9.18 9.77 -5.62
N THR A 71 9.64 10.59 -4.68
CA THR A 71 10.68 11.60 -4.93
C THR A 71 11.98 10.95 -5.44
N SER A 72 12.42 9.87 -4.81
CA SER A 72 13.63 9.15 -5.23
C SER A 72 13.48 8.56 -6.64
N MET A 73 12.34 7.94 -6.95
CA MET A 73 12.07 7.40 -8.29
C MET A 73 12.06 8.49 -9.36
N GLN A 74 11.52 9.67 -9.07
CA GLN A 74 11.50 10.79 -10.02
C GLN A 74 12.89 11.42 -10.23
N GLU A 75 13.65 11.60 -9.16
CA GLU A 75 14.91 12.36 -9.20
C GLU A 75 16.11 11.48 -9.54
N LYS A 76 16.13 10.24 -9.04
CA LYS A 76 17.27 9.32 -9.16
C LYS A 76 17.00 8.12 -10.06
N GLY A 77 15.71 7.83 -10.38
CA GLY A 77 15.33 6.63 -11.09
C GLY A 77 15.40 5.37 -10.23
N GLU A 78 15.39 5.50 -8.91
CA GLU A 78 15.47 4.40 -7.94
C GLU A 78 14.53 4.65 -6.75
N PRO A 79 13.94 3.59 -6.16
CA PRO A 79 13.95 2.19 -6.60
C PRO A 79 13.23 1.98 -7.93
N ASP A 80 13.47 0.82 -8.57
CA ASP A 80 12.92 0.50 -9.88
C ASP A 80 11.41 0.27 -9.85
N ILE A 81 10.88 -0.30 -8.75
CA ILE A 81 9.47 -0.64 -8.58
C ILE A 81 8.94 -0.10 -7.26
N ALA A 82 7.76 0.50 -7.29
CA ALA A 82 6.88 0.72 -6.15
C ALA A 82 5.65 -0.19 -6.34
N PRO A 83 5.56 -1.34 -5.66
CA PRO A 83 4.54 -2.35 -5.91
C PRO A 83 3.13 -1.93 -5.52
N GLU A 84 3.01 -1.10 -4.47
CA GLU A 84 1.75 -0.58 -3.94
C GLU A 84 1.90 0.92 -3.66
N PHE A 85 1.66 1.72 -4.70
CA PHE A 85 1.74 3.18 -4.61
C PHE A 85 0.33 3.78 -4.49
N TRP A 86 0.01 4.34 -3.31
CA TRP A 86 -1.24 5.04 -3.04
C TRP A 86 -1.18 6.44 -3.68
N ALA A 87 -1.86 6.61 -4.80
CA ALA A 87 -1.62 7.72 -5.71
C ALA A 87 -2.33 9.03 -5.31
N ASN A 88 -3.31 8.99 -4.41
CA ASN A 88 -4.26 10.09 -4.21
C ASN A 88 -3.63 11.46 -3.88
N ALA A 89 -2.54 11.48 -3.10
CA ALA A 89 -1.90 12.76 -2.75
C ALA A 89 -0.72 13.15 -3.67
N ALA A 90 -0.35 12.29 -4.62
CA ALA A 90 0.72 12.57 -5.58
C ALA A 90 0.28 12.34 -7.03
N LYS A 91 -1.03 12.37 -7.29
CA LYS A 91 -1.59 11.98 -8.59
C LYS A 91 -1.16 12.91 -9.70
N VAL A 92 -1.19 14.19 -9.46
CA VAL A 92 -0.81 15.23 -10.45
C VAL A 92 0.67 15.08 -10.81
N GLU A 93 1.53 14.92 -9.80
CA GLU A 93 2.96 14.75 -9.97
C GLU A 93 3.30 13.42 -10.65
N LEU A 94 2.58 12.35 -10.32
CA LEU A 94 2.74 11.05 -10.97
C LEU A 94 2.33 11.11 -12.45
N GLU A 95 1.20 11.73 -12.76
CA GLU A 95 0.74 11.93 -14.15
C GLU A 95 1.76 12.75 -14.96
N ALA A 96 2.35 13.80 -14.37
CA ALA A 96 3.41 14.59 -14.99
C ALA A 96 4.67 13.74 -15.25
N ALA A 97 5.15 12.98 -14.26
CA ALA A 97 6.32 12.12 -14.40
C ALA A 97 6.11 11.00 -15.44
N VAL A 98 4.89 10.48 -15.54
CA VAL A 98 4.52 9.52 -16.59
C VAL A 98 4.52 10.17 -17.98
N ALA A 99 3.99 11.38 -18.10
CA ALA A 99 3.99 12.13 -19.36
C ALA A 99 5.43 12.48 -19.83
N GLU A 100 6.34 12.72 -18.89
CA GLU A 100 7.77 12.94 -19.15
C GLU A 100 8.53 11.63 -19.47
N GLY A 101 7.91 10.47 -19.33
CA GLY A 101 8.53 9.15 -19.55
C GLY A 101 9.52 8.72 -18.48
N LYS A 102 9.53 9.39 -17.32
CA LYS A 102 10.38 9.02 -16.17
C LYS A 102 9.84 7.82 -15.42
N LEU A 103 8.50 7.79 -15.26
CA LEU A 103 7.80 6.73 -14.55
C LEU A 103 6.73 6.08 -15.43
N HIS A 104 6.32 4.88 -15.06
CA HIS A 104 5.28 4.11 -15.71
C HIS A 104 4.26 3.63 -14.67
N SER A 105 3.01 4.07 -14.76
CA SER A 105 1.88 3.48 -14.02
C SER A 105 1.47 2.19 -14.74
N ILE A 106 2.06 1.06 -14.33
CA ILE A 106 1.94 -0.21 -15.04
C ILE A 106 0.59 -0.86 -14.76
N ASN A 107 0.25 -0.99 -13.47
CA ASN A 107 -1.01 -1.58 -13.04
C ASN A 107 -1.77 -0.57 -12.16
N LYS A 108 -3.02 -0.29 -12.53
CA LYS A 108 -3.88 0.66 -11.82
C LYS A 108 -4.85 -0.02 -10.83
N ALA A 109 -4.70 -1.32 -10.64
CA ALA A 109 -5.46 -2.11 -9.68
C ALA A 109 -4.65 -3.29 -9.15
N PRO A 110 -3.43 -3.08 -8.62
CA PRO A 110 -2.61 -4.15 -8.08
C PRO A 110 -3.22 -4.82 -6.85
N ILE A 111 -4.14 -4.14 -6.21
CA ILE A 111 -4.91 -4.59 -5.06
C ILE A 111 -6.34 -4.05 -5.15
N THR A 112 -7.34 -4.78 -4.69
CA THR A 112 -8.75 -4.35 -4.66
C THR A 112 -9.32 -4.31 -3.24
N GLY A 113 -10.54 -3.77 -3.08
CA GLY A 113 -11.15 -3.61 -1.76
C GLY A 113 -10.63 -2.40 -0.99
N LEU A 114 -10.20 -1.37 -1.73
CA LEU A 114 -9.60 -0.17 -1.17
C LEU A 114 -10.63 0.73 -0.48
N GLY A 115 -10.21 1.34 0.62
CA GLY A 115 -10.94 2.40 1.30
C GLY A 115 -10.03 3.16 2.23
N GLU A 116 -10.09 4.48 2.18
CA GLU A 116 -9.40 5.38 3.11
C GLU A 116 -10.41 6.34 3.72
N GLY A 117 -10.15 6.79 4.92
CA GLY A 117 -11.01 7.77 5.58
C GLY A 117 -10.83 7.79 7.09
N TRP A 118 -11.84 8.30 7.77
CA TRP A 118 -11.91 8.33 9.21
C TRP A 118 -12.72 7.15 9.75
N TRP A 119 -12.26 6.62 10.86
CA TRP A 119 -12.81 5.41 11.45
C TRP A 119 -12.96 5.55 12.96
N VAL A 120 -13.89 4.77 13.50
CA VAL A 120 -14.11 4.61 14.96
C VAL A 120 -14.25 3.14 15.30
N LEU A 121 -14.03 2.81 16.57
CA LEU A 121 -14.31 1.47 17.10
C LEU A 121 -15.83 1.26 17.31
N PRO A 122 -16.36 0.03 17.12
CA PRO A 122 -17.77 -0.29 17.33
C PRO A 122 -18.27 0.09 18.72
N ALA A 123 -17.46 -0.15 19.76
CA ALA A 123 -17.79 0.20 21.14
C ALA A 123 -18.10 1.70 21.36
N THR A 124 -17.58 2.57 20.47
CA THR A 124 -17.94 3.99 20.46
C THR A 124 -19.40 4.18 20.05
N LEU A 125 -19.82 3.53 18.94
CA LEU A 125 -21.18 3.65 18.41
C LEU A 125 -22.22 2.90 19.28
N GLU A 126 -21.81 1.85 19.97
CA GLU A 126 -22.69 1.14 20.93
C GLU A 126 -23.05 2.06 22.11
N LYS A 127 -22.10 2.86 22.58
CA LYS A 127 -22.29 3.82 23.68
C LYS A 127 -22.91 5.15 23.21
N HIS A 128 -22.59 5.54 21.97
CA HIS A 128 -22.91 6.84 21.38
C HIS A 128 -23.39 6.65 19.93
N PRO A 129 -24.60 6.12 19.71
CA PRO A 129 -25.10 5.78 18.37
C PRO A 129 -25.28 6.99 17.44
N GLU A 130 -25.27 8.21 17.99
CA GLU A 130 -25.31 9.46 17.25
C GLU A 130 -23.98 9.80 16.54
N LEU A 131 -22.84 9.19 16.93
CA LEU A 131 -21.50 9.53 16.46
C LEU A 131 -21.13 8.82 15.13
N THR A 132 -22.02 8.85 14.16
CA THR A 132 -21.82 8.21 12.84
C THR A 132 -21.23 9.15 11.79
N THR A 133 -21.25 10.47 12.06
CA THR A 133 -20.74 11.50 11.14
C THR A 133 -19.57 12.25 11.74
N ALA A 134 -18.71 12.78 10.87
CA ALA A 134 -17.58 13.60 11.28
C ALA A 134 -18.03 14.83 12.10
N ASP A 135 -19.08 15.53 11.66
CA ASP A 135 -19.60 16.69 12.40
C ASP A 135 -20.06 16.30 13.83
N ALA A 136 -20.75 15.17 14.01
CA ALA A 136 -21.19 14.72 15.33
C ALA A 136 -20.00 14.35 16.25
N ILE A 137 -19.00 13.63 15.72
CA ILE A 137 -17.81 13.23 16.46
C ILE A 137 -17.02 14.46 16.92
N LEU A 138 -16.84 15.44 16.03
CA LEU A 138 -16.03 16.62 16.31
C LEU A 138 -16.61 17.55 17.38
N GLU A 139 -17.90 17.43 17.73
CA GLU A 139 -18.51 18.13 18.86
C GLU A 139 -18.22 17.43 20.21
N ARG A 140 -17.56 16.26 20.21
CA ARG A 140 -17.33 15.44 21.39
C ARG A 140 -15.86 15.07 21.62
N PRO A 141 -14.93 16.06 21.67
CA PRO A 141 -13.52 15.79 21.96
C PRO A 141 -13.31 15.10 23.33
N ASP A 142 -14.22 15.34 24.28
CA ASP A 142 -14.22 14.74 25.60
C ASP A 142 -14.27 13.20 25.61
N LEU A 143 -14.83 12.60 24.56
CA LEU A 143 -14.94 11.14 24.42
C LEU A 143 -13.67 10.47 23.88
N PHE A 144 -12.75 11.23 23.33
CA PHE A 144 -11.56 10.73 22.64
C PHE A 144 -10.28 11.39 23.19
N PRO A 145 -9.95 11.20 24.49
CA PRO A 145 -8.87 11.95 25.12
C PRO A 145 -7.53 11.73 24.41
N HIS A 146 -6.83 12.82 24.13
CA HIS A 146 -5.49 12.78 23.55
C HIS A 146 -4.51 12.11 24.52
N PRO A 147 -3.64 11.18 24.10
CA PRO A 147 -2.80 10.37 24.99
C PRO A 147 -1.80 11.19 25.82
N GLU A 148 -1.34 12.34 25.31
CA GLU A 148 -0.38 13.20 25.99
C GLU A 148 -1.02 14.44 26.64
N ASP A 149 -2.20 14.87 26.16
CA ASP A 149 -2.97 15.99 26.70
C ASP A 149 -4.45 15.65 26.78
N PRO A 150 -4.89 14.95 27.84
CA PRO A 150 -6.29 14.52 28.00
C PRO A 150 -7.33 15.64 28.07
N SER A 151 -6.91 16.92 28.14
CA SER A 151 -7.83 18.05 28.01
C SER A 151 -8.31 18.30 26.59
N LYS A 152 -7.72 17.64 25.60
CA LYS A 152 -8.06 17.72 24.18
C LYS A 152 -8.54 16.37 23.65
N GLY A 153 -9.33 16.41 22.58
CA GLY A 153 -9.62 15.23 21.79
C GLY A 153 -8.41 14.82 20.91
N GLY A 154 -8.11 13.53 20.86
CA GLY A 154 -7.03 12.99 20.05
C GLY A 154 -7.52 12.54 18.66
N PHE A 155 -7.01 13.14 17.61
CA PHE A 155 -7.23 12.71 16.24
C PHE A 155 -5.97 12.00 15.73
N HIS A 156 -6.05 10.68 15.56
CA HIS A 156 -4.92 9.88 15.09
C HIS A 156 -4.77 10.01 13.57
N ILE A 157 -3.58 10.37 13.12
CA ILE A 157 -3.27 10.51 11.69
C ILE A 157 -2.26 9.48 11.22
N CYS A 158 -2.04 9.43 9.91
CA CYS A 158 -1.02 8.58 9.31
C CYS A 158 0.38 8.88 9.83
N PRO A 159 1.26 7.87 9.79
CA PRO A 159 2.68 8.06 10.01
C PRO A 159 3.30 9.08 9.05
N PRO A 160 4.37 9.76 9.47
CA PRO A 160 5.13 10.66 8.61
C PRO A 160 5.65 9.96 7.34
N GLY A 161 5.63 10.68 6.22
CA GLY A 161 6.09 10.18 4.93
C GLY A 161 5.04 9.39 4.12
N TRP A 162 3.89 9.09 4.71
CA TRP A 162 2.74 8.61 3.95
C TRP A 162 2.02 9.80 3.31
N ASN A 163 1.41 9.57 2.14
CA ASN A 163 0.70 10.64 1.45
C ASN A 163 -0.54 11.15 2.22
N CYS A 164 -1.20 10.27 2.96
CA CYS A 164 -2.36 10.60 3.78
C CYS A 164 -2.04 11.54 4.96
N GLU A 165 -0.77 11.69 5.35
CA GLU A 165 -0.36 12.66 6.35
C GLU A 165 -0.75 14.08 5.92
N LEU A 166 -0.40 14.48 4.69
CA LEU A 166 -0.74 15.79 4.15
C LEU A 166 -2.27 16.02 4.15
N SER A 167 -3.00 15.04 3.65
CA SER A 167 -4.47 15.12 3.58
C SER A 167 -5.10 15.22 4.97
N ASN A 168 -4.63 14.45 5.97
CA ASN A 168 -5.17 14.52 7.31
C ASN A 168 -4.88 15.86 8.00
N ARG A 169 -3.69 16.43 7.84
CA ARG A 169 -3.35 17.77 8.37
C ARG A 169 -4.25 18.85 7.75
N ASN A 170 -4.49 18.79 6.45
CA ASN A 170 -5.38 19.72 5.78
C ASN A 170 -6.85 19.50 6.14
N HIS A 171 -7.29 18.26 6.31
CA HIS A 171 -8.62 17.96 6.85
C HIS A 171 -8.79 18.48 8.29
N PHE A 172 -7.79 18.31 9.14
CA PHE A 172 -7.80 18.85 10.50
C PHE A 172 -8.08 20.36 10.51
N ARG A 173 -7.45 21.09 9.59
CA ARG A 173 -7.67 22.54 9.38
C ARG A 173 -9.05 22.84 8.76
N ALA A 174 -9.41 22.13 7.70
CA ALA A 174 -10.67 22.32 6.99
C ALA A 174 -11.90 22.13 7.90
N TRP A 175 -11.83 21.20 8.82
CA TRP A 175 -12.90 20.92 9.78
C TRP A 175 -12.83 21.77 11.04
N GLY A 176 -11.83 22.66 11.17
CA GLY A 176 -11.65 23.54 12.31
C GLY A 176 -11.46 22.80 13.62
N MET A 177 -10.78 21.65 13.59
CA MET A 177 -10.69 20.71 14.70
C MET A 177 -9.96 21.33 15.90
N GLU A 178 -8.92 22.12 15.68
CA GLU A 178 -8.20 22.79 16.77
C GLU A 178 -9.13 23.69 17.59
N ALA A 179 -9.96 24.51 16.92
CA ALA A 179 -10.93 25.39 17.58
C ALA A 179 -12.03 24.63 18.34
N LYS A 180 -12.26 23.36 17.99
CA LYS A 180 -13.18 22.43 18.67
C LYS A 180 -12.52 21.65 19.80
N GLY A 181 -11.28 21.93 20.14
CA GLY A 181 -10.54 21.28 21.23
C GLY A 181 -9.86 19.96 20.86
N TRP A 182 -9.62 19.72 19.59
CA TRP A 182 -8.87 18.54 19.12
C TRP A 182 -7.39 18.85 18.95
N ALA A 183 -6.57 17.80 19.05
CA ALA A 183 -5.16 17.81 18.71
C ALA A 183 -4.80 16.56 17.89
N ILE A 184 -3.80 16.71 17.03
CA ILE A 184 -3.28 15.60 16.24
C ILE A 184 -2.47 14.66 17.12
N VAL A 185 -2.72 13.35 16.98
CA VAL A 185 -1.91 12.28 17.55
C VAL A 185 -1.03 11.68 16.46
N GLU A 186 0.27 11.90 16.56
CA GLU A 186 1.27 11.31 15.67
C GLU A 186 1.71 9.95 16.21
N THR A 187 1.46 8.89 15.46
CA THR A 187 1.76 7.52 15.90
C THR A 187 3.15 7.05 15.50
N GLY A 188 3.85 7.82 14.68
CA GLY A 188 5.24 7.61 14.28
C GLY A 188 5.49 6.46 13.29
N SER A 189 4.64 5.43 13.28
CA SER A 189 4.76 4.26 12.39
C SER A 189 3.42 3.56 12.17
N ALA A 190 3.35 2.69 11.15
CA ALA A 190 2.19 1.81 10.94
C ALA A 190 1.88 0.97 12.19
N ALA A 191 2.89 0.34 12.76
CA ALA A 191 2.73 -0.45 13.99
C ALA A 191 2.25 0.40 15.19
N GLY A 192 2.68 1.68 15.27
CA GLY A 192 2.19 2.62 16.28
C GLY A 192 0.71 2.95 16.08
N LEU A 193 0.28 3.15 14.83
CA LEU A 193 -1.13 3.40 14.50
C LEU A 193 -1.99 2.17 14.81
N ASP A 194 -1.58 0.99 14.37
CA ASP A 194 -2.24 -0.29 14.65
C ASP A 194 -2.33 -0.56 16.15
N GLY A 195 -1.23 -0.34 16.88
CA GLY A 195 -1.14 -0.50 18.31
C GLY A 195 -2.06 0.46 19.09
N SER A 196 -2.27 1.68 18.57
CA SER A 196 -3.20 2.64 19.18
C SER A 196 -4.66 2.14 19.09
N ILE A 197 -5.05 1.56 17.96
CA ILE A 197 -6.36 0.96 17.75
C ILE A 197 -6.54 -0.27 18.65
N ALA A 198 -5.56 -1.19 18.60
CA ALA A 198 -5.58 -2.41 19.38
C ALA A 198 -5.72 -2.12 20.90
N LYS A 199 -4.90 -1.20 21.39
CA LYS A 199 -4.93 -0.76 22.80
C LYS A 199 -6.29 -0.22 23.21
N ALA A 200 -6.89 0.66 22.39
CA ALA A 200 -8.19 1.24 22.66
C ALA A 200 -9.29 0.15 22.65
N ALA A 201 -9.28 -0.73 21.64
CA ALA A 201 -10.24 -1.81 21.52
C ALA A 201 -10.18 -2.79 22.72
N GLU A 202 -8.98 -3.21 23.12
CA GLU A 202 -8.79 -4.14 24.25
C GLU A 202 -9.18 -3.53 25.61
N ARG A 203 -9.12 -2.22 25.73
CA ARG A 203 -9.51 -1.49 26.96
C ARG A 203 -10.95 -1.00 26.96
N GLY A 204 -11.67 -1.18 25.84
CA GLY A 204 -13.01 -0.63 25.67
C GLY A 204 -13.04 0.90 25.66
N GLU A 205 -11.92 1.51 25.25
CA GLU A 205 -11.75 2.97 25.09
C GLU A 205 -12.26 3.39 23.70
N ASN A 206 -12.62 4.65 23.55
CA ASN A 206 -12.96 5.20 22.25
C ASN A 206 -11.68 5.52 21.47
N TRP A 207 -11.75 5.34 20.16
CA TRP A 207 -10.68 5.70 19.24
C TRP A 207 -11.26 6.37 18.01
N PHE A 208 -10.63 7.43 17.52
CA PHE A 208 -10.99 8.15 16.31
C PHE A 208 -9.75 8.56 15.53
N GLY A 209 -9.77 8.32 14.21
CA GLY A 209 -8.65 8.71 13.37
C GLY A 209 -8.73 8.16 11.97
N TYR A 210 -7.67 8.39 11.22
CA TYR A 210 -7.48 7.85 9.88
C TYR A 210 -7.14 6.36 9.95
N TYR A 211 -7.73 5.61 9.03
CA TYR A 211 -7.31 4.25 8.72
C TYR A 211 -7.70 3.88 7.29
N TRP A 212 -7.27 2.68 6.84
CA TRP A 212 -7.50 2.24 5.46
C TRP A 212 -7.78 0.74 5.37
N SER A 213 -8.36 0.32 4.22
CA SER A 213 -8.53 -1.10 3.86
C SER A 213 -7.81 -1.40 2.52
N PRO A 214 -7.31 -2.65 2.33
CA PRO A 214 -7.44 -3.82 3.21
C PRO A 214 -6.41 -3.83 4.34
N THR A 215 -6.83 -4.17 5.56
CA THR A 215 -5.94 -4.41 6.72
C THR A 215 -6.57 -5.44 7.66
N ALA A 216 -5.72 -6.17 8.37
CA ALA A 216 -6.17 -7.10 9.41
C ALA A 216 -6.93 -6.38 10.55
N ILE A 217 -6.52 -5.17 10.90
CA ILE A 217 -7.05 -4.38 12.02
C ILE A 217 -8.54 -4.05 11.83
N ILE A 218 -8.95 -3.62 10.62
CA ILE A 218 -10.37 -3.33 10.36
C ILE A 218 -11.24 -4.56 10.59
N GLY A 219 -10.82 -5.71 10.07
CA GLY A 219 -11.56 -6.96 10.25
C GLY A 219 -11.56 -7.45 11.69
N LYS A 220 -10.39 -7.44 12.35
CA LYS A 220 -10.21 -7.92 13.72
C LYS A 220 -11.07 -7.16 14.73
N TYR A 221 -11.14 -5.84 14.60
CA TYR A 221 -11.87 -4.97 15.54
C TYR A 221 -13.20 -4.47 14.98
N ASN A 222 -13.61 -4.92 13.78
CA ASN A 222 -14.86 -4.54 13.12
C ASN A 222 -15.08 -3.02 13.09
N MET A 223 -14.00 -2.28 12.76
CA MET A 223 -14.02 -0.82 12.76
C MET A 223 -15.11 -0.28 11.83
N GLN A 224 -15.66 0.86 12.18
CA GLN A 224 -16.74 1.50 11.43
C GLN A 224 -16.23 2.78 10.77
N ALA A 225 -16.51 2.92 9.47
CA ALA A 225 -16.19 4.15 8.74
C ALA A 225 -17.10 5.29 9.18
N VAL A 226 -16.52 6.47 9.33
CA VAL A 226 -17.23 7.71 9.68
C VAL A 226 -17.72 8.37 8.40
N ASP A 227 -18.98 8.78 8.38
CA ASP A 227 -19.52 9.61 7.30
C ASP A 227 -18.92 11.02 7.37
N MET A 228 -18.08 11.33 6.39
CA MET A 228 -17.42 12.64 6.26
C MET A 228 -18.20 13.60 5.36
N GLY A 229 -19.43 13.25 4.95
CA GLY A 229 -20.25 14.07 4.06
C GLY A 229 -19.82 14.03 2.59
N GLU A 230 -20.04 15.11 1.90
CA GLU A 230 -19.81 15.19 0.45
C GLU A 230 -18.34 15.42 0.09
N TYR A 231 -17.96 14.91 -1.08
CA TYR A 231 -16.66 15.20 -1.68
C TYR A 231 -16.66 16.59 -2.30
N ALA A 232 -15.79 17.46 -1.82
CA ALA A 232 -15.72 18.87 -2.24
C ALA A 232 -15.07 19.09 -3.63
N GLY A 233 -14.78 18.02 -4.34
CA GLY A 233 -14.32 18.06 -5.73
C GLY A 233 -12.81 17.89 -5.90
N LYS A 234 -12.44 17.56 -7.14
CA LYS A 234 -11.06 17.23 -7.53
C LYS A 234 -10.09 18.39 -7.28
N ASP A 235 -10.51 19.61 -7.55
CA ASP A 235 -9.66 20.80 -7.40
C ASP A 235 -9.25 21.01 -5.93
N ASN A 236 -10.20 20.91 -4.99
CA ASN A 236 -9.90 21.00 -3.56
C ASN A 236 -8.98 19.86 -3.10
N TRP A 237 -9.14 18.66 -3.68
CA TRP A 237 -8.27 17.53 -3.34
C TRP A 237 -6.86 17.71 -3.90
N ASP A 238 -6.73 17.85 -5.22
CA ASP A 238 -5.45 17.84 -5.92
C ASP A 238 -4.59 19.08 -5.67
N ASN A 239 -5.24 20.24 -5.49
CA ASN A 239 -4.55 21.53 -5.35
C ASN A 239 -4.54 22.07 -3.91
N CYS A 240 -5.12 21.35 -2.96
CA CYS A 240 -5.12 21.75 -1.55
C CYS A 240 -4.96 20.57 -0.60
N LEU A 241 -5.96 19.67 -0.46
CA LEU A 241 -5.93 18.66 0.59
C LEU A 241 -4.72 17.69 0.47
N SER A 242 -4.23 17.44 -0.74
CA SER A 242 -3.06 16.59 -1.00
C SER A 242 -1.73 17.35 -1.02
N LYS A 243 -1.72 18.64 -0.71
CA LYS A 243 -0.53 19.49 -0.77
C LYS A 243 0.02 19.81 0.62
N PRO A 244 1.29 20.20 0.73
CA PRO A 244 1.82 20.79 1.95
C PRO A 244 0.96 21.97 2.42
N GLU A 245 0.90 22.18 3.73
CA GLU A 245 0.05 23.24 4.32
C GLU A 245 0.29 24.61 3.71
N GLN A 246 1.52 24.93 3.36
CA GLN A 246 1.92 26.22 2.77
C GLN A 246 1.32 26.43 1.37
N GLU A 247 0.96 25.36 0.70
CA GLU A 247 0.35 25.38 -0.65
C GLU A 247 -1.19 25.25 -0.59
N CYS A 248 -1.74 25.02 0.61
CA CYS A 248 -3.17 24.86 0.85
C CYS A 248 -3.69 25.89 1.86
N ALA A 249 -3.86 27.13 1.42
CA ALA A 249 -4.26 28.22 2.33
C ALA A 249 -5.69 28.07 2.89
N ASN A 250 -6.63 27.55 2.10
CA ASN A 250 -8.05 27.49 2.42
C ASN A 250 -8.65 26.11 2.10
N PRO A 251 -8.33 25.06 2.88
CA PRO A 251 -8.88 23.75 2.68
C PRO A 251 -10.40 23.73 2.92
N LEU A 252 -11.16 23.06 2.06
CA LEU A 252 -12.59 22.88 2.24
C LEU A 252 -12.86 21.53 2.91
N LYS A 253 -13.89 21.47 3.77
CA LYS A 253 -14.43 20.21 4.28
C LYS A 253 -14.77 19.28 3.11
N SER A 254 -14.35 18.03 3.20
CA SER A 254 -14.57 17.04 2.15
C SER A 254 -14.60 15.64 2.75
N SER A 255 -15.35 14.74 2.13
CA SER A 255 -15.09 13.32 2.31
C SER A 255 -13.74 12.93 1.68
N TRP A 256 -13.28 11.72 2.01
CA TRP A 256 -12.07 11.17 1.38
C TRP A 256 -12.31 10.92 -0.11
N VAL A 257 -11.30 11.16 -0.94
CA VAL A 257 -11.37 10.80 -2.36
C VAL A 257 -11.39 9.28 -2.51
N LYS A 258 -11.97 8.78 -3.60
CA LYS A 258 -11.88 7.34 -3.90
C LYS A 258 -10.42 6.92 -4.00
N SER A 259 -10.04 5.92 -3.23
CA SER A 259 -8.66 5.43 -3.17
C SER A 259 -8.20 4.83 -4.49
N GLU A 260 -7.03 5.21 -4.94
CA GLU A 260 -6.37 4.70 -6.13
C GLU A 260 -4.96 4.21 -5.75
N VAL A 261 -4.68 2.94 -6.09
CA VAL A 261 -3.37 2.32 -5.87
C VAL A 261 -2.84 1.82 -7.20
N TYR A 262 -1.58 2.10 -7.47
CA TYR A 262 -0.90 1.71 -8.69
C TYR A 262 0.37 0.92 -8.39
N SER A 263 0.76 0.02 -9.31
CA SER A 263 2.15 -0.41 -9.41
C SER A 263 2.87 0.57 -10.33
N VAL A 264 3.90 1.22 -9.80
CA VAL A 264 4.69 2.21 -10.52
C VAL A 264 6.10 1.67 -10.73
N ALA A 265 6.65 1.87 -11.92
CA ALA A 265 8.03 1.50 -12.22
C ALA A 265 8.77 2.63 -12.94
N THR A 266 10.08 2.60 -12.83
CA THR A 266 10.98 3.51 -13.54
C THR A 266 11.24 3.04 -14.99
N ASP A 267 11.78 3.92 -15.80
CA ASP A 267 12.22 3.58 -17.14
C ASP A 267 13.40 2.58 -17.12
N ASN A 268 14.18 2.55 -16.02
CA ASN A 268 15.25 1.57 -15.80
C ASN A 268 14.68 0.15 -15.66
N TYR A 269 13.64 -0.05 -14.84
CA TYR A 269 12.96 -1.34 -14.75
C TYR A 269 12.49 -1.86 -16.11
N LYS A 270 11.85 -0.99 -16.89
CA LYS A 270 11.36 -1.35 -18.22
C LYS A 270 12.50 -1.82 -19.16
N LYS A 271 13.68 -1.20 -19.06
CA LYS A 271 14.85 -1.59 -19.86
C LYS A 271 15.47 -2.90 -19.36
N THR A 272 15.54 -3.09 -18.06
CA THR A 272 16.21 -4.21 -17.38
C THR A 272 15.37 -5.49 -17.45
N ALA A 273 14.09 -5.41 -17.04
CA ALA A 273 13.18 -6.55 -16.99
C ALA A 273 12.46 -6.84 -18.32
N GLY A 274 12.51 -5.92 -19.27
CA GLY A 274 11.95 -6.08 -20.61
C GLY A 274 10.42 -6.25 -20.61
N LYS A 275 9.92 -6.84 -21.71
CA LYS A 275 8.47 -7.04 -21.87
C LYS A 275 7.88 -8.01 -20.86
N GLU A 276 8.62 -9.03 -20.51
CA GLU A 276 8.19 -10.11 -19.64
C GLU A 276 7.97 -9.58 -18.21
N GLY A 277 8.94 -8.86 -17.65
CA GLY A 277 8.82 -8.24 -16.32
C GLY A 277 7.72 -7.17 -16.28
N MET A 278 7.62 -6.33 -17.32
CA MET A 278 6.52 -5.37 -17.44
C MET A 278 5.15 -6.06 -17.46
N SER A 279 5.02 -7.15 -18.24
CA SER A 279 3.77 -7.92 -18.33
C SER A 279 3.42 -8.64 -17.03
N TYR A 280 4.41 -9.04 -16.25
CA TYR A 280 4.19 -9.58 -14.90
C TYR A 280 3.51 -8.54 -14.02
N LEU A 281 4.11 -7.38 -13.85
CA LEU A 281 3.54 -6.30 -13.01
C LEU A 281 2.17 -5.83 -13.49
N GLU A 282 1.96 -5.77 -14.82
CA GLU A 282 0.67 -5.38 -15.41
C GLU A 282 -0.47 -6.34 -15.03
N LYS A 283 -0.17 -7.64 -14.95
CA LYS A 283 -1.16 -8.68 -14.67
C LYS A 283 -1.31 -9.02 -13.19
N ARG A 284 -0.32 -8.68 -12.38
CA ARG A 284 -0.30 -9.00 -10.95
C ARG A 284 -1.36 -8.20 -10.21
N THR A 285 -2.37 -8.88 -9.70
CA THR A 285 -3.45 -8.27 -8.91
C THR A 285 -3.81 -9.17 -7.74
N TYR A 286 -3.92 -8.58 -6.57
CA TYR A 286 -4.38 -9.23 -5.35
C TYR A 286 -5.84 -8.86 -5.09
N PRO A 287 -6.79 -9.79 -5.25
CA PRO A 287 -8.18 -9.56 -4.84
C PRO A 287 -8.27 -9.22 -3.36
N GLY A 288 -9.13 -8.27 -2.98
CA GLY A 288 -9.28 -7.82 -1.60
C GLY A 288 -9.42 -8.96 -0.58
N PRO A 289 -10.29 -9.98 -0.81
CA PRO A 289 -10.37 -11.13 0.10
C PRO A 289 -9.08 -11.92 0.25
N VAL A 290 -8.27 -12.05 -0.82
CA VAL A 290 -6.97 -12.74 -0.77
C VAL A 290 -5.99 -11.92 0.06
N MET A 291 -5.87 -10.62 -0.22
CA MET A 291 -5.00 -9.74 0.56
C MET A 291 -5.40 -9.73 2.04
N ASN A 292 -6.70 -9.57 2.35
CA ASN A 292 -7.19 -9.63 3.72
C ASN A 292 -6.83 -10.96 4.41
N GLY A 293 -6.96 -12.09 3.71
CA GLY A 293 -6.57 -13.40 4.25
C GLY A 293 -5.10 -13.44 4.63
N MET A 294 -4.21 -12.96 3.77
CA MET A 294 -2.78 -12.90 4.05
C MET A 294 -2.45 -11.95 5.20
N LEU A 295 -3.08 -10.78 5.26
CA LEU A 295 -2.85 -9.83 6.35
C LEU A 295 -3.33 -10.37 7.71
N VAL A 296 -4.45 -11.07 7.75
CA VAL A 296 -4.93 -11.77 8.96
C VAL A 296 -3.94 -12.85 9.36
N TRP A 297 -3.50 -13.68 8.42
CA TRP A 297 -2.50 -14.72 8.66
C TRP A 297 -1.20 -14.15 9.22
N MET A 298 -0.69 -13.05 8.64
CA MET A 298 0.48 -12.34 9.17
C MET A 298 0.29 -11.91 10.63
N GLY A 299 -0.87 -11.32 10.94
CA GLY A 299 -1.18 -10.88 12.30
C GLY A 299 -1.29 -12.02 13.31
N GLU A 300 -1.90 -13.15 12.93
CA GLU A 300 -2.07 -14.33 13.79
C GLU A 300 -0.75 -15.08 14.05
N ASN A 301 0.14 -15.08 13.05
CA ASN A 301 1.43 -15.78 13.13
C ASN A 301 2.59 -14.86 13.54
N GLN A 302 2.35 -13.57 13.78
CA GLN A 302 3.39 -12.56 14.02
C GLN A 302 4.45 -12.56 12.91
N ALA A 303 3.99 -12.78 11.67
CA ALA A 303 4.81 -12.97 10.48
C ALA A 303 5.03 -11.65 9.75
N GLU A 304 6.18 -11.54 9.10
CA GLU A 304 6.50 -10.44 8.18
C GLU A 304 6.14 -10.79 6.73
N GLY A 305 6.32 -9.85 5.82
CA GLY A 305 5.99 -10.05 4.40
C GLY A 305 6.76 -11.19 3.75
N ALA A 306 8.02 -11.42 4.16
CA ALA A 306 8.83 -12.53 3.66
C ALA A 306 8.22 -13.91 4.01
N ASP A 307 7.76 -14.07 5.26
CA ASP A 307 7.09 -15.31 5.69
C ASP A 307 5.77 -15.50 4.93
N ALA A 308 5.01 -14.41 4.79
CA ALA A 308 3.74 -14.42 4.07
C ALA A 308 3.91 -14.72 2.57
N ALA A 309 4.98 -14.24 1.96
CA ALA A 309 5.27 -14.50 0.54
C ALA A 309 5.64 -15.97 0.27
N ILE A 310 6.21 -16.66 1.25
CA ILE A 310 6.51 -18.10 1.17
C ILE A 310 5.24 -18.93 1.38
N GLU A 311 4.36 -18.50 2.29
CA GLU A 311 3.08 -19.18 2.56
C GLU A 311 2.10 -19.03 1.39
N PHE A 312 2.12 -17.88 0.69
CA PHE A 312 1.26 -17.55 -0.44
C PHE A 312 1.54 -18.41 -1.67
#